data_e5bb98ef416a41c5732c4e61fc21e4e6
#
_entry.id   e5bb98ef416a41c5732c4e61fc21e4e6
#
_cell.length_a   1.000
_cell.length_b   1.000
_cell.length_c   1.000
_cell.angle_alpha   90.00
_cell.angle_beta   90.00
_cell.angle_gamma   90.00
#
_symmetry.space_group_name_H-M   'P 1'
#
loop_
_entity.id
_entity.type
_entity.pdbx_description
1 polymer ?
#
loop_
_entity_poly.entity_id
_entity_poly.type
_entity_poly.pdbx_seq_one_letter_code
_entity_poly.pdbx_strand_id
1 'polypeptide(L)'
;MQQSRPWYPGLRLCSVLVVIASACVFACKSSTPARAQRAASSPNSSTTQQLSSDGQAWLLTTVHSGNLPDLRWPDFSDYSQHVRKFYDLNGNSLWWVKGMEPTPQAQQLIALLLQADQKGLSADDYDGPRWSGRLAKLKPVAQQPAETDAVKFDLVLTVCAMRYISDLHIGKVNPKHLEFALDSQSKKYDLAEFLKENVASANDVASSVAQVEPPYPGYHRTIQALQTYVQLAKTDNGEQLPFSKTVVAGDVYPGVPRLTQLLRSVGDLPATANVPAGESIYQGALVDAVKNFQRRCGRDPSGRIDAQTLSDLNVPLSRRVRQMQLTLERWRWLPAISQPPVVANIPEFRLRAYGKDFNVALTMNVVVGKAYGHDTPVFSDTMKYVVFRPYWDVPPSIIRGELVPHIARDPDYLAKKGFVVVDSRQNVVASGTVTSEVLGQLRAGRLFIRQKPGPKNALGSVKFVFPNSYNVYMHDTPAPEFFAKSRRDFSHGCIRLEKPAELAAWVLRDNPGWNADRIRVAMNGDVPEQVNLTRPIPVLIVYGTVVVLEDGVVHFYDDIYGHDAALEKALAKGYPYPW
;
A
#
# COMPACT_ATOMS: atom_id res chain seq x y z
N MET A 1 -41.31 48.31 -14.04
CA MET A 1 -42.58 47.60 -13.75
C MET A 1 -42.22 46.47 -12.87
N GLN A 2 -42.34 46.65 -11.59
CA GLN A 2 -43.32 46.18 -10.60
C GLN A 2 -43.19 44.68 -10.39
N GLN A 3 -42.60 44.30 -9.25
CA GLN A 3 -43.25 43.92 -7.99
C GLN A 3 -43.80 42.51 -8.07
N SER A 4 -43.65 41.56 -7.15
CA SER A 4 -43.71 41.64 -5.68
C SER A 4 -43.39 40.25 -5.08
N ARG A 5 -42.72 40.25 -3.95
CA ARG A 5 -42.87 39.25 -2.86
C ARG A 5 -44.26 39.47 -2.19
N PRO A 6 -44.77 38.70 -1.20
CA PRO A 6 -44.12 37.86 -0.19
C PRO A 6 -44.98 36.69 0.37
N TRP A 7 -44.51 36.08 1.44
CA TRP A 7 -45.12 35.70 2.74
C TRP A 7 -45.10 34.24 3.15
N TYR A 8 -44.49 34.01 4.29
CA TYR A 8 -44.70 33.02 5.32
C TYR A 8 -46.08 33.17 5.97
N PRO A 9 -46.62 32.28 6.87
CA PRO A 9 -45.97 31.62 8.01
C PRO A 9 -46.58 30.25 8.42
N GLY A 10 -45.95 29.54 9.31
CA GLY A 10 -46.35 29.28 10.69
C GLY A 10 -46.23 27.81 11.13
N LEU A 11 -45.60 27.67 12.14
CA LEU A 11 -45.82 27.39 13.59
C LEU A 11 -45.83 25.91 14.03
N ARG A 12 -44.84 25.63 14.91
CA ARG A 12 -44.83 24.95 16.23
C ARG A 12 -45.13 23.46 16.32
N LEU A 13 -44.25 22.69 16.99
CA LEU A 13 -44.29 22.47 18.45
C LEU A 13 -43.03 21.78 18.99
N CYS A 14 -42.52 22.33 20.09
CA CYS A 14 -41.51 21.77 20.98
C CYS A 14 -42.01 20.55 21.74
N SER A 15 -41.11 19.63 22.07
CA SER A 15 -41.26 18.82 23.30
C SER A 15 -39.89 18.66 23.95
N VAL A 16 -39.74 19.35 25.06
CA VAL A 16 -38.65 19.27 26.04
C VAL A 16 -38.95 18.10 26.98
N LEU A 17 -38.02 17.21 27.19
CA LEU A 17 -38.04 16.23 28.27
C LEU A 17 -36.94 16.56 29.27
N VAL A 18 -37.41 17.06 30.43
CA VAL A 18 -36.63 17.33 31.65
C VAL A 18 -36.45 16.03 32.39
N VAL A 19 -35.22 15.67 32.73
CA VAL A 19 -34.91 14.60 33.70
C VAL A 19 -34.51 15.27 35.01
N ILE A 20 -35.35 15.02 36.04
CA ILE A 20 -35.16 15.47 37.42
C ILE A 20 -34.24 14.52 38.16
N ALA A 21 -33.16 15.05 38.70
CA ALA A 21 -32.30 14.38 39.68
C ALA A 21 -32.93 14.55 41.08
N SER A 22 -33.25 13.43 41.77
CA SER A 22 -33.57 13.44 43.20
C SER A 22 -32.43 12.91 44.02
N ALA A 23 -31.85 13.79 44.79
CA ALA A 23 -30.93 13.46 45.87
C ALA A 23 -31.75 13.14 47.15
N CYS A 24 -31.49 11.98 47.73
CA CYS A 24 -31.93 11.68 49.10
C CYS A 24 -30.70 11.51 50.01
N VAL A 25 -30.54 12.48 50.86
CA VAL A 25 -29.69 12.42 52.04
C VAL A 25 -30.47 11.73 53.18
N PHE A 26 -29.91 10.68 53.75
CA PHE A 26 -30.32 10.20 55.09
C PHE A 26 -29.10 9.92 55.96
N ALA A 27 -29.21 10.48 57.18
CA ALA A 27 -28.17 10.58 58.17
C ALA A 27 -28.02 9.30 59.03
N CYS A 28 -26.84 9.20 59.59
CA CYS A 28 -26.33 8.27 60.61
C CYS A 28 -27.32 7.73 61.62
N LYS A 29 -27.19 6.44 61.94
CA LYS A 29 -27.13 5.95 63.34
C LYS A 29 -26.20 4.76 63.43
N SER A 30 -25.25 4.88 64.35
CA SER A 30 -24.30 3.89 64.81
C SER A 30 -24.98 2.76 65.55
N SER A 31 -24.72 1.51 65.21
CA SER A 31 -24.76 0.37 66.11
C SER A 31 -23.84 -0.72 65.62
N THR A 32 -22.78 -0.96 66.40
CA THR A 32 -21.90 -2.13 66.25
C THR A 32 -22.63 -3.35 66.81
N PRO A 33 -22.60 -4.48 66.12
CA PRO A 33 -22.21 -5.71 66.78
C PRO A 33 -21.35 -6.68 66.00
N ALA A 34 -20.53 -7.36 66.75
CA ALA A 34 -20.02 -8.72 66.59
C ALA A 34 -19.27 -9.10 65.30
N ARG A 35 -17.99 -9.23 65.51
CA ARG A 35 -16.97 -9.89 64.71
C ARG A 35 -17.34 -11.35 64.43
N ALA A 36 -17.86 -11.61 63.22
CA ALA A 36 -17.86 -12.95 62.64
C ALA A 36 -16.64 -13.04 61.71
N GLN A 37 -15.68 -13.87 62.04
CA GLN A 37 -14.55 -14.24 61.21
C GLN A 37 -15.08 -14.94 59.97
N ARG A 38 -15.12 -14.22 58.86
CA ARG A 38 -15.24 -14.82 57.54
C ARG A 38 -13.81 -15.17 57.07
N ALA A 39 -13.57 -16.46 56.89
CA ALA A 39 -12.37 -16.95 56.25
C ALA A 39 -12.15 -16.23 54.91
N ALA A 40 -11.01 -15.58 54.80
CA ALA A 40 -10.54 -15.04 53.55
C ALA A 40 -10.31 -16.23 52.60
N SER A 41 -11.17 -16.38 51.62
CA SER A 41 -10.88 -17.20 50.45
C SER A 41 -9.71 -16.50 49.74
N SER A 42 -8.55 -17.06 49.81
CA SER A 42 -7.38 -16.69 49.02
C SER A 42 -7.75 -16.64 47.53
N PRO A 43 -7.31 -15.63 46.78
CA PRO A 43 -7.48 -15.69 45.36
C PRO A 43 -6.73 -16.93 44.84
N ASN A 44 -7.39 -17.72 44.02
CA ASN A 44 -6.80 -18.84 43.30
C ASN A 44 -5.43 -18.43 42.75
N SER A 45 -4.38 -18.91 43.39
CA SER A 45 -3.05 -18.93 42.78
C SER A 45 -3.15 -19.84 41.56
N SER A 46 -3.21 -19.27 40.39
CA SER A 46 -3.02 -19.97 39.12
C SER A 46 -1.62 -20.60 39.20
N THR A 47 -1.55 -21.88 39.49
CA THR A 47 -0.32 -22.66 39.54
C THR A 47 0.19 -22.72 38.08
N THR A 48 1.12 -21.85 37.73
CA THR A 48 1.90 -21.94 36.49
C THR A 48 2.66 -23.26 36.59
N GLN A 49 2.39 -24.20 35.70
CA GLN A 49 3.05 -25.49 35.70
C GLN A 49 4.53 -25.24 35.33
N GLN A 50 5.40 -25.40 36.34
CA GLN A 50 6.83 -25.22 36.14
C GLN A 50 7.38 -26.43 35.40
N LEU A 51 8.15 -26.16 34.32
CA LEU A 51 8.80 -27.21 33.53
C LEU A 51 9.83 -27.96 34.38
N SER A 52 10.06 -29.22 34.07
CA SER A 52 11.19 -29.97 34.60
C SER A 52 12.52 -29.31 34.22
N SER A 53 13.61 -29.64 34.93
CA SER A 53 14.96 -29.17 34.54
C SER A 53 15.32 -29.51 33.11
N ASP A 54 14.94 -30.71 32.66
CA ASP A 54 15.21 -31.19 31.31
C ASP A 54 14.36 -30.44 30.24
N GLY A 55 13.08 -30.18 30.52
CA GLY A 55 12.19 -29.38 29.68
C GLY A 55 12.69 -27.94 29.52
N GLN A 56 13.13 -27.31 30.63
CA GLN A 56 13.72 -25.96 30.58
C GLN A 56 15.04 -25.95 29.78
N ALA A 57 15.92 -26.92 30.03
CA ALA A 57 17.19 -27.01 29.31
C ALA A 57 16.99 -27.19 27.82
N TRP A 58 16.03 -28.05 27.40
CA TRP A 58 15.69 -28.25 26.01
C TRP A 58 15.15 -26.96 25.37
N LEU A 59 14.20 -26.27 26.02
CA LEU A 59 13.64 -25.01 25.53
C LEU A 59 14.74 -23.96 25.31
N LEU A 60 15.56 -23.71 26.34
CA LEU A 60 16.60 -22.68 26.26
C LEU A 60 17.67 -22.99 25.21
N THR A 61 18.07 -24.26 25.09
CA THR A 61 19.03 -24.70 24.06
C THR A 61 18.48 -24.51 22.67
N THR A 62 17.21 -24.89 22.45
CA THR A 62 16.55 -24.73 21.15
C THR A 62 16.37 -23.26 20.77
N VAL A 63 15.93 -22.42 21.72
CA VAL A 63 15.80 -20.97 21.50
C VAL A 63 17.16 -20.34 21.20
N HIS A 64 18.22 -20.75 21.93
CA HIS A 64 19.58 -20.26 21.67
C HIS A 64 20.09 -20.66 20.28
N SER A 65 19.78 -21.87 19.84
CA SER A 65 20.19 -22.34 18.51
C SER A 65 19.47 -21.59 17.37
N GLY A 66 18.30 -20.99 17.63
CA GLY A 66 17.46 -20.36 16.60
C GLY A 66 16.95 -21.34 15.55
N ASN A 67 16.96 -22.66 15.86
CA ASN A 67 16.57 -23.70 14.91
C ASN A 67 15.66 -24.74 15.57
N LEU A 68 14.52 -25.03 14.91
CA LEU A 68 13.57 -26.05 15.35
C LEU A 68 13.12 -26.87 14.13
N PRO A 69 13.64 -28.11 13.97
CA PRO A 69 13.36 -28.97 12.81
C PRO A 69 11.88 -29.30 12.60
N ASP A 70 11.04 -29.19 13.63
CA ASP A 70 9.60 -29.45 13.57
C ASP A 70 8.82 -28.32 12.86
N LEU A 71 9.41 -27.14 12.67
CA LEU A 71 8.83 -26.08 11.86
C LEU A 71 8.96 -26.37 10.37
N ARG A 72 8.01 -25.90 9.55
CA ARG A 72 8.15 -25.88 8.08
C ARG A 72 9.41 -25.10 7.66
N TRP A 73 9.65 -23.97 8.33
CA TRP A 73 10.83 -23.15 8.18
C TRP A 73 11.65 -23.23 9.47
N PRO A 74 12.60 -24.20 9.57
CA PRO A 74 13.27 -24.53 10.84
C PRO A 74 14.09 -23.41 11.43
N ASP A 75 14.73 -22.58 10.59
CA ASP A 75 15.56 -21.46 11.01
C ASP A 75 14.67 -20.27 11.45
N PHE A 76 14.73 -19.93 12.74
CA PHE A 76 14.08 -18.75 13.35
C PHE A 76 15.08 -17.86 14.07
N SER A 77 16.34 -17.89 13.65
CA SER A 77 17.43 -17.09 14.24
C SER A 77 17.13 -15.59 14.23
N ASP A 78 16.37 -15.12 13.26
CA ASP A 78 15.88 -13.75 13.14
C ASP A 78 14.89 -13.33 14.25
N TYR A 79 14.20 -14.29 14.87
CA TYR A 79 13.28 -14.07 16.00
C TYR A 79 13.81 -14.59 17.33
N SER A 80 14.96 -15.27 17.39
CA SER A 80 15.45 -15.97 18.58
C SER A 80 15.55 -15.07 19.82
N GLN A 81 15.96 -13.82 19.67
CA GLN A 81 16.02 -12.85 20.77
C GLN A 81 14.64 -12.49 21.31
N HIS A 82 13.65 -12.29 20.45
CA HIS A 82 12.27 -12.02 20.84
C HIS A 82 11.64 -13.23 21.54
N VAL A 83 11.87 -14.43 21.00
CA VAL A 83 11.41 -15.70 21.58
C VAL A 83 12.04 -15.88 22.95
N ARG A 84 13.36 -15.66 23.11
CA ARG A 84 14.05 -15.73 24.39
C ARG A 84 13.43 -14.78 25.40
N LYS A 85 13.28 -13.50 25.04
CA LYS A 85 12.67 -12.50 25.92
C LYS A 85 11.26 -12.90 26.35
N PHE A 86 10.46 -13.45 25.43
CA PHE A 86 9.09 -13.86 25.72
C PHE A 86 9.01 -14.94 26.81
N TYR A 87 9.89 -15.95 26.76
CA TYR A 87 9.96 -16.95 27.79
C TYR A 87 10.54 -16.43 29.11
N ASP A 88 11.55 -15.56 29.05
CA ASP A 88 12.11 -14.90 30.26
C ASP A 88 11.02 -14.11 31.03
N LEU A 89 10.08 -13.48 30.34
CA LEU A 89 8.93 -12.75 30.92
C LEU A 89 7.95 -13.63 31.71
N ASN A 90 8.00 -14.96 31.55
CA ASN A 90 7.17 -15.95 32.25
C ASN A 90 8.00 -16.94 33.07
N GLY A 91 9.22 -16.57 33.44
CA GLY A 91 10.12 -17.45 34.22
C GLY A 91 10.40 -18.80 33.53
N ASN A 92 10.50 -18.79 32.20
CA ASN A 92 10.67 -19.95 31.33
C ASN A 92 9.55 -21.01 31.44
N SER A 93 8.35 -20.60 31.81
CA SER A 93 7.15 -21.44 31.79
C SER A 93 6.45 -21.34 30.46
N LEU A 94 5.56 -22.32 30.17
CA LEU A 94 4.76 -22.33 28.93
C LEU A 94 3.70 -21.23 28.94
N TRP A 95 3.42 -20.67 27.78
CA TRP A 95 2.41 -19.64 27.56
C TRP A 95 1.09 -20.18 27.01
N TRP A 96 1.18 -21.18 26.15
CA TRP A 96 0.08 -21.64 25.32
C TRP A 96 -0.53 -22.97 25.78
N VAL A 97 0.09 -23.62 26.79
CA VAL A 97 -0.34 -24.91 27.33
C VAL A 97 -0.50 -24.84 28.84
N LYS A 98 -1.62 -25.34 29.34
CA LYS A 98 -1.88 -25.53 30.80
C LYS A 98 -2.41 -26.93 31.02
N GLY A 99 -1.79 -27.70 31.89
CA GLY A 99 -2.22 -29.07 32.22
C GLY A 99 -2.31 -29.98 30.99
N MET A 100 -1.42 -29.81 30.01
CA MET A 100 -1.40 -30.52 28.71
C MET A 100 -2.56 -30.16 27.76
N GLU A 101 -3.29 -29.10 28.01
CA GLU A 101 -4.33 -28.60 27.11
C GLU A 101 -3.92 -27.22 26.55
N PRO A 102 -4.22 -26.93 25.27
CA PRO A 102 -3.98 -25.61 24.71
C PRO A 102 -4.89 -24.58 25.37
N THR A 103 -4.33 -23.42 25.72
CA THR A 103 -5.11 -22.31 26.26
C THR A 103 -6.16 -21.80 25.25
N PRO A 104 -7.23 -21.12 25.67
CA PRO A 104 -8.18 -20.48 24.75
C PRO A 104 -7.48 -19.51 23.77
N GLN A 105 -6.44 -18.80 24.22
CA GLN A 105 -5.65 -17.90 23.38
C GLN A 105 -4.87 -18.67 22.31
N ALA A 106 -4.27 -19.83 22.68
CA ALA A 106 -3.60 -20.69 21.72
C ALA A 106 -4.54 -21.18 20.62
N GLN A 107 -5.77 -21.59 20.98
CA GLN A 107 -6.78 -22.02 20.02
C GLN A 107 -7.21 -20.90 19.07
N GLN A 108 -7.46 -19.70 19.60
CA GLN A 108 -7.80 -18.52 18.79
C GLN A 108 -6.64 -18.14 17.85
N LEU A 109 -5.40 -18.15 18.36
CA LEU A 109 -4.23 -17.84 17.56
C LEU A 109 -4.04 -18.84 16.41
N ILE A 110 -4.15 -20.14 16.69
CA ILE A 110 -4.09 -21.19 15.65
C ILE A 110 -5.17 -20.97 14.58
N ALA A 111 -6.38 -20.58 14.99
CA ALA A 111 -7.46 -20.27 14.03
C ALA A 111 -7.09 -19.11 13.10
N LEU A 112 -6.40 -18.06 13.61
CA LEU A 112 -5.89 -16.95 12.80
C LEU A 112 -4.79 -17.41 11.83
N LEU A 113 -3.84 -18.24 12.29
CA LEU A 113 -2.77 -18.77 11.45
C LEU A 113 -3.31 -19.63 10.30
N LEU A 114 -4.35 -20.44 10.56
CA LEU A 114 -5.06 -21.23 9.54
C LEU A 114 -5.80 -20.35 8.52
N GLN A 115 -6.16 -19.14 8.87
CA GLN A 115 -6.87 -18.17 8.03
C GLN A 115 -5.95 -17.09 7.46
N ALA A 116 -4.63 -17.26 7.50
CA ALA A 116 -3.67 -16.26 7.04
C ALA A 116 -3.88 -15.87 5.55
N ASP A 117 -4.42 -16.78 4.73
CA ASP A 117 -4.75 -16.51 3.33
C ASP A 117 -5.77 -15.38 3.16
N GLN A 118 -6.67 -15.20 4.13
CA GLN A 118 -7.64 -14.10 4.12
C GLN A 118 -6.98 -12.72 4.29
N LYS A 119 -5.74 -12.70 4.77
CA LYS A 119 -4.92 -11.50 4.92
C LYS A 119 -3.87 -11.35 3.82
N GLY A 120 -3.91 -12.21 2.80
CA GLY A 120 -2.91 -12.22 1.71
C GLY A 120 -1.54 -12.78 2.12
N LEU A 121 -1.50 -13.50 3.23
CA LEU A 121 -0.37 -14.31 3.68
C LEU A 121 -0.61 -15.77 3.29
N SER A 122 0.28 -16.69 3.69
CA SER A 122 0.08 -18.13 3.46
C SER A 122 0.01 -18.86 4.79
N ALA A 123 -1.07 -19.61 5.03
CA ALA A 123 -1.20 -20.44 6.23
C ALA A 123 -0.06 -21.46 6.36
N ASP A 124 0.48 -21.90 5.24
CA ASP A 124 1.64 -22.80 5.19
C ASP A 124 2.87 -22.21 5.87
N ASP A 125 3.09 -20.89 5.79
CA ASP A 125 4.25 -20.22 6.38
C ASP A 125 4.21 -20.23 7.91
N TYR A 126 3.04 -20.47 8.47
CA TYR A 126 2.77 -20.57 9.91
C TYR A 126 2.34 -21.97 10.32
N ASP A 127 2.88 -22.98 9.62
CA ASP A 127 2.66 -24.40 9.88
C ASP A 127 1.18 -24.87 9.79
N GLY A 128 0.33 -24.19 9.03
CA GLY A 128 -1.09 -24.45 8.91
C GLY A 128 -1.47 -25.94 8.82
N PRO A 129 -0.94 -26.73 7.87
CA PRO A 129 -1.27 -28.15 7.72
C PRO A 129 -0.86 -29.03 8.91
N ARG A 130 0.03 -28.57 9.79
CA ARG A 130 0.61 -29.36 10.88
C ARG A 130 -0.12 -29.18 12.22
N TRP A 131 -0.97 -28.15 12.36
CA TRP A 131 -1.62 -27.82 13.65
C TRP A 131 -2.54 -28.93 14.16
N SER A 132 -3.31 -29.59 13.29
CA SER A 132 -4.18 -30.70 13.69
C SER A 132 -3.41 -31.85 14.33
N GLY A 133 -2.28 -32.20 13.73
CA GLY A 133 -1.39 -33.26 14.28
C GLY A 133 -0.74 -32.86 15.61
N ARG A 134 -0.33 -31.58 15.77
CA ARG A 134 0.24 -31.10 17.02
C ARG A 134 -0.79 -31.06 18.15
N LEU A 135 -2.01 -30.62 17.87
CA LEU A 135 -3.11 -30.63 18.85
C LEU A 135 -3.48 -32.06 19.27
N ALA A 136 -3.40 -33.02 18.35
CA ALA A 136 -3.66 -34.43 18.68
C ALA A 136 -2.63 -35.00 19.66
N LYS A 137 -1.36 -34.60 19.57
CA LYS A 137 -0.28 -35.05 20.48
C LYS A 137 -0.44 -34.53 21.93
N LEU A 138 -1.15 -33.42 22.13
CA LEU A 138 -1.45 -32.88 23.46
C LEU A 138 -2.60 -33.63 24.16
N LYS A 139 -3.42 -34.43 23.43
CA LYS A 139 -4.52 -35.18 24.05
C LYS A 139 -3.96 -36.38 24.83
N PRO A 140 -4.41 -36.60 26.07
CA PRO A 140 -3.99 -37.75 26.85
C PRO A 140 -4.45 -39.05 26.16
N VAL A 141 -3.51 -39.81 25.64
CA VAL A 141 -3.71 -41.21 25.25
C VAL A 141 -2.99 -42.05 26.30
N ALA A 142 -3.62 -43.01 26.94
CA ALA A 142 -3.25 -43.98 27.97
C ALA A 142 -1.82 -43.96 28.61
N GLN A 143 -0.86 -43.29 28.04
CA GLN A 143 0.43 -42.86 28.59
C GLN A 143 0.46 -41.33 28.56
N GLN A 144 0.81 -40.66 29.65
CA GLN A 144 0.93 -39.21 29.74
C GLN A 144 1.73 -38.67 28.55
N PRO A 145 1.22 -37.65 27.80
CA PRO A 145 2.00 -36.99 26.78
C PRO A 145 3.33 -36.53 27.41
N ALA A 146 4.42 -36.75 26.71
CA ALA A 146 5.71 -36.32 27.21
C ALA A 146 5.72 -34.80 27.29
N GLU A 147 6.23 -34.23 28.38
CA GLU A 147 6.43 -32.79 28.57
C GLU A 147 7.07 -32.14 27.34
N THR A 148 7.95 -32.89 26.67
CA THR A 148 8.60 -32.50 25.40
C THR A 148 7.62 -32.09 24.31
N ASP A 149 6.46 -32.76 24.18
CA ASP A 149 5.46 -32.41 23.16
C ASP A 149 4.77 -31.09 23.48
N ALA A 150 4.52 -30.82 24.77
CA ALA A 150 3.97 -29.54 25.21
C ALA A 150 4.95 -28.38 24.98
N VAL A 151 6.24 -28.58 25.32
CA VAL A 151 7.30 -27.57 25.09
C VAL A 151 7.49 -27.30 23.60
N LYS A 152 7.50 -28.34 22.75
CA LYS A 152 7.57 -28.18 21.30
C LYS A 152 6.36 -27.42 20.73
N PHE A 153 5.16 -27.79 21.15
CA PHE A 153 3.93 -27.11 20.72
C PHE A 153 3.97 -25.63 21.07
N ASP A 154 4.34 -25.31 22.31
CA ASP A 154 4.41 -23.94 22.83
C ASP A 154 5.43 -23.10 22.06
N LEU A 155 6.63 -23.64 21.84
CA LEU A 155 7.69 -22.96 21.07
C LEU A 155 7.31 -22.75 19.61
N VAL A 156 6.73 -23.77 18.94
CA VAL A 156 6.26 -23.64 17.55
C VAL A 156 5.21 -22.55 17.44
N LEU A 157 4.24 -22.53 18.38
CA LEU A 157 3.18 -21.52 18.34
C LEU A 157 3.74 -20.11 18.57
N THR A 158 4.71 -19.97 19.49
CA THR A 158 5.41 -18.71 19.74
C THR A 158 6.10 -18.19 18.46
N VAL A 159 6.87 -19.02 17.78
CA VAL A 159 7.58 -18.63 16.55
C VAL A 159 6.60 -18.27 15.44
N CYS A 160 5.57 -19.10 15.23
CA CYS A 160 4.55 -18.84 14.20
C CYS A 160 3.77 -17.54 14.50
N ALA A 161 3.45 -17.28 15.79
CA ALA A 161 2.79 -16.05 16.22
C ALA A 161 3.62 -14.80 15.93
N MET A 162 4.91 -14.84 16.30
CA MET A 162 5.84 -13.72 16.07
C MET A 162 5.99 -13.43 14.58
N ARG A 163 6.16 -14.46 13.76
CA ARG A 163 6.22 -14.32 12.30
C ARG A 163 4.93 -13.70 11.75
N TYR A 164 3.78 -14.25 12.11
CA TYR A 164 2.48 -13.79 11.61
C TYR A 164 2.21 -12.33 11.96
N ILE A 165 2.44 -11.94 13.20
CA ILE A 165 2.24 -10.57 13.71
C ILE A 165 3.21 -9.60 13.04
N SER A 166 4.49 -9.97 12.93
CA SER A 166 5.49 -9.18 12.22
C SER A 166 5.13 -9.00 10.74
N ASP A 167 4.74 -10.08 10.06
CA ASP A 167 4.36 -10.06 8.65
C ASP A 167 3.13 -9.17 8.39
N LEU A 168 2.14 -9.19 9.27
CA LEU A 168 0.98 -8.29 9.20
C LEU A 168 1.37 -6.83 9.39
N HIS A 169 2.36 -6.55 10.23
CA HIS A 169 2.73 -5.19 10.61
C HIS A 169 3.69 -4.51 9.64
N ILE A 170 4.77 -5.21 9.26
CA ILE A 170 5.86 -4.63 8.46
C ILE A 170 6.09 -5.35 7.12
N GLY A 171 5.37 -6.44 6.86
CA GLY A 171 5.59 -7.33 5.71
C GLY A 171 6.72 -8.32 5.95
N LYS A 172 6.89 -9.26 5.01
CA LYS A 172 7.89 -10.32 5.06
C LYS A 172 9.26 -9.87 4.58
N VAL A 173 9.28 -9.10 3.50
CA VAL A 173 10.49 -8.72 2.78
C VAL A 173 10.86 -7.27 3.12
N ASN A 174 12.13 -7.03 3.46
CA ASN A 174 12.62 -5.67 3.61
C ASN A 174 12.58 -4.95 2.24
N PRO A 175 11.81 -3.86 2.09
CA PRO A 175 11.66 -3.14 0.83
C PRO A 175 12.99 -2.66 0.24
N LYS A 176 14.02 -2.43 1.06
CA LYS A 176 15.36 -2.01 0.60
C LYS A 176 16.03 -3.05 -0.29
N HIS A 177 15.73 -4.35 -0.13
CA HIS A 177 16.23 -5.41 -1.01
C HIS A 177 15.61 -5.39 -2.42
N LEU A 178 14.56 -4.60 -2.61
CA LEU A 178 13.89 -4.35 -3.88
C LEU A 178 14.11 -2.92 -4.37
N GLU A 179 15.11 -2.23 -3.82
CA GLU A 179 15.44 -0.83 -4.13
C GLU A 179 14.32 0.17 -3.77
N PHE A 180 13.44 -0.20 -2.84
CA PHE A 180 12.39 0.67 -2.33
C PHE A 180 12.88 1.39 -1.07
N ALA A 181 12.96 2.71 -1.12
CA ALA A 181 13.36 3.53 0.03
C ALA A 181 12.15 3.87 0.91
N LEU A 182 11.53 2.83 1.44
CA LEU A 182 10.48 2.91 2.45
C LEU A 182 11.04 2.45 3.80
N ASP A 183 10.84 3.25 4.84
CA ASP A 183 11.36 2.94 6.17
C ASP A 183 10.37 2.08 6.98
N SER A 184 10.38 0.78 6.71
CA SER A 184 9.64 -0.20 7.50
C SER A 184 10.30 -0.50 8.86
N GLN A 185 11.60 -0.19 9.02
CA GLN A 185 12.34 -0.46 10.26
C GLN A 185 11.87 0.41 11.41
N SER A 186 11.45 1.65 11.15
CA SER A 186 10.90 2.56 12.17
C SER A 186 9.60 2.06 12.78
N LYS A 187 8.95 1.06 12.18
CA LYS A 187 7.74 0.40 12.68
C LYS A 187 8.01 -0.77 13.63
N LYS A 188 9.27 -1.23 13.75
CA LYS A 188 9.60 -2.34 14.64
C LYS A 188 9.30 -1.99 16.10
N TYR A 189 8.75 -2.96 16.82
CA TYR A 189 8.41 -2.86 18.23
C TYR A 189 8.76 -4.17 18.92
N ASP A 190 8.63 -4.18 20.25
CA ASP A 190 8.92 -5.34 21.06
C ASP A 190 7.86 -6.43 20.89
N LEU A 191 8.14 -7.41 20.06
CA LEU A 191 7.23 -8.53 19.80
C LEU A 191 6.97 -9.39 21.06
N ALA A 192 7.94 -9.52 21.96
CA ALA A 192 7.79 -10.30 23.18
C ALA A 192 6.78 -9.65 24.13
N GLU A 193 6.92 -8.35 24.37
CA GLU A 193 5.97 -7.59 25.20
C GLU A 193 4.59 -7.55 24.53
N PHE A 194 4.53 -7.36 23.21
CA PHE A 194 3.25 -7.36 22.49
C PHE A 194 2.53 -8.71 22.63
N LEU A 195 3.22 -9.84 22.43
CA LEU A 195 2.63 -11.17 22.60
C LEU A 195 2.09 -11.37 24.03
N LYS A 196 2.86 -10.97 25.05
CA LYS A 196 2.45 -11.09 26.45
C LYS A 196 1.19 -10.27 26.74
N GLU A 197 1.22 -8.97 26.40
CA GLU A 197 0.21 -8.03 26.82
C GLU A 197 -1.06 -8.09 25.97
N ASN A 198 -0.91 -8.32 24.65
CA ASN A 198 -1.99 -8.18 23.70
C ASN A 198 -2.48 -9.51 23.09
N VAL A 199 -1.77 -10.63 23.33
CA VAL A 199 -2.17 -11.92 22.77
C VAL A 199 -2.37 -12.96 23.87
N ALA A 200 -1.35 -13.26 24.68
CA ALA A 200 -1.43 -14.28 25.72
C ALA A 200 -2.41 -13.91 26.84
N SER A 201 -2.63 -12.61 27.09
CA SER A 201 -3.58 -12.08 28.08
C SER A 201 -4.92 -11.66 27.47
N ALA A 202 -5.11 -11.77 26.15
CA ALA A 202 -6.29 -11.27 25.47
C ALA A 202 -7.51 -12.17 25.68
N ASN A 203 -8.69 -11.55 25.80
CA ASN A 203 -9.97 -12.26 25.67
C ASN A 203 -10.36 -12.50 24.20
N ASP A 204 -9.98 -11.56 23.33
CA ASP A 204 -10.19 -11.62 21.88
C ASP A 204 -8.83 -11.38 21.17
N VAL A 205 -8.18 -12.47 20.80
CA VAL A 205 -6.89 -12.47 20.12
C VAL A 205 -6.99 -11.87 18.72
N ALA A 206 -8.12 -12.09 18.03
CA ALA A 206 -8.30 -11.60 16.67
C ALA A 206 -8.33 -10.06 16.64
N SER A 207 -9.11 -9.44 17.53
CA SER A 207 -9.16 -7.98 17.65
C SER A 207 -7.81 -7.38 18.07
N SER A 208 -7.08 -8.05 18.96
CA SER A 208 -5.75 -7.60 19.39
C SER A 208 -4.74 -7.65 18.25
N VAL A 209 -4.72 -8.74 17.48
CA VAL A 209 -3.81 -8.90 16.34
C VAL A 209 -4.16 -7.95 15.21
N ALA A 210 -5.45 -7.66 14.98
CA ALA A 210 -5.87 -6.71 13.94
C ALA A 210 -5.31 -5.28 14.15
N GLN A 211 -4.93 -4.91 15.38
CA GLN A 211 -4.37 -3.59 15.67
C GLN A 211 -2.99 -3.35 15.04
N VAL A 212 -2.25 -4.40 14.68
CA VAL A 212 -0.95 -4.25 14.03
C VAL A 212 -1.04 -4.03 12.52
N GLU A 213 -2.21 -4.29 11.94
CA GLU A 213 -2.40 -4.12 10.50
C GLU A 213 -2.31 -2.64 10.09
N PRO A 214 -1.91 -2.34 8.83
CA PRO A 214 -1.93 -0.98 8.31
C PRO A 214 -3.31 -0.32 8.46
N PRO A 215 -3.41 0.88 9.05
CA PRO A 215 -4.71 1.51 9.36
C PRO A 215 -5.40 2.16 8.13
N TYR A 216 -4.87 1.91 6.92
CA TYR A 216 -5.33 2.61 5.71
C TYR A 216 -6.60 2.00 5.15
N PRO A 217 -7.65 2.81 4.82
CA PRO A 217 -8.87 2.29 4.22
C PRO A 217 -8.64 1.47 2.95
N GLY A 218 -7.65 1.87 2.12
CA GLY A 218 -7.26 1.14 0.91
C GLY A 218 -6.73 -0.28 1.18
N TYR A 219 -5.98 -0.48 2.28
CA TYR A 219 -5.52 -1.78 2.72
C TYR A 219 -6.71 -2.70 3.06
N HIS A 220 -7.64 -2.20 3.87
CA HIS A 220 -8.81 -2.99 4.30
C HIS A 220 -9.73 -3.31 3.13
N ARG A 221 -9.97 -2.37 2.20
CA ARG A 221 -10.71 -2.66 0.96
C ARG A 221 -10.01 -3.73 0.12
N THR A 222 -8.69 -3.70 0.04
CA THR A 222 -7.92 -4.72 -0.69
C THR A 222 -8.05 -6.10 -0.03
N ILE A 223 -8.07 -6.19 1.30
CA ILE A 223 -8.34 -7.44 2.05
C ILE A 223 -9.74 -7.99 1.70
N GLN A 224 -10.78 -7.15 1.74
CA GLN A 224 -12.14 -7.57 1.40
C GLN A 224 -12.25 -8.06 -0.05
N ALA A 225 -11.65 -7.33 -0.98
CA ALA A 225 -11.59 -7.74 -2.38
C ALA A 225 -10.82 -9.06 -2.56
N LEU A 226 -9.69 -9.24 -1.87
CA LEU A 226 -8.93 -10.49 -1.89
C LEU A 226 -9.79 -11.68 -1.46
N GLN A 227 -10.54 -11.57 -0.38
CA GLN A 227 -11.42 -12.65 0.11
C GLN A 227 -12.44 -13.05 -0.95
N THR A 228 -13.03 -12.07 -1.65
CA THR A 228 -13.94 -12.31 -2.77
C THR A 228 -13.23 -13.03 -3.92
N TYR A 229 -12.07 -12.53 -4.35
CA TYR A 229 -11.32 -13.12 -5.47
C TYR A 229 -10.77 -14.52 -5.16
N VAL A 230 -10.42 -14.82 -3.91
CA VAL A 230 -10.05 -16.18 -3.47
C VAL A 230 -11.20 -17.16 -3.67
N GLN A 231 -12.45 -16.77 -3.37
CA GLN A 231 -13.61 -17.63 -3.60
C GLN A 231 -13.90 -17.77 -5.11
N LEU A 232 -13.84 -16.68 -5.87
CA LEU A 232 -14.01 -16.74 -7.32
C LEU A 232 -12.97 -17.63 -7.99
N ALA A 233 -11.70 -17.57 -7.56
CA ALA A 233 -10.63 -18.40 -8.09
C ALA A 233 -10.82 -19.89 -7.81
N LYS A 234 -11.53 -20.27 -6.72
CA LYS A 234 -11.86 -21.68 -6.41
C LYS A 234 -12.95 -22.23 -7.30
N THR A 235 -13.84 -21.39 -7.80
CA THR A 235 -15.00 -21.80 -8.59
C THR A 235 -14.82 -21.59 -10.10
N ASP A 236 -13.79 -20.85 -10.50
CA ASP A 236 -13.50 -20.60 -11.91
C ASP A 236 -12.88 -21.84 -12.56
N ASN A 237 -13.40 -22.25 -13.70
CA ASN A 237 -12.90 -23.43 -14.45
C ASN A 237 -11.60 -23.16 -15.22
N GLY A 238 -11.14 -21.90 -15.27
CA GLY A 238 -9.92 -21.50 -15.96
C GLY A 238 -9.99 -21.55 -17.48
N GLU A 239 -11.19 -21.70 -18.05
CA GLU A 239 -11.39 -21.73 -19.52
C GLU A 239 -10.93 -20.42 -20.15
N GLN A 240 -10.14 -20.53 -21.22
CA GLN A 240 -9.60 -19.39 -21.94
C GLN A 240 -10.57 -18.92 -23.02
N LEU A 241 -10.70 -17.62 -23.17
CA LEU A 241 -11.44 -17.01 -24.26
C LEU A 241 -10.66 -17.17 -25.57
N PRO A 242 -11.29 -17.65 -26.68
CA PRO A 242 -10.61 -17.87 -27.94
C PRO A 242 -10.27 -16.57 -28.65
N PHE A 243 -9.16 -16.55 -29.39
CA PHE A 243 -8.74 -15.42 -30.22
C PHE A 243 -8.47 -15.86 -31.65
N SER A 244 -9.17 -15.27 -32.61
CA SER A 244 -8.89 -15.41 -34.04
C SER A 244 -8.68 -14.05 -34.73
N LYS A 245 -9.41 -13.02 -34.27
CA LYS A 245 -9.33 -11.63 -34.72
C LYS A 245 -9.85 -10.70 -33.64
N THR A 246 -9.63 -9.41 -33.77
CA THR A 246 -10.28 -8.42 -32.92
C THR A 246 -11.79 -8.53 -33.06
N VAL A 247 -12.51 -8.69 -31.93
CA VAL A 247 -13.98 -8.79 -31.88
C VAL A 247 -14.56 -7.38 -31.66
N VAL A 248 -15.55 -7.01 -32.47
CA VAL A 248 -16.28 -5.75 -32.32
C VAL A 248 -17.78 -6.00 -32.15
N ALA A 249 -18.50 -4.99 -31.69
CA ALA A 249 -19.95 -5.07 -31.52
C ALA A 249 -20.66 -5.55 -32.83
N GLY A 250 -21.51 -6.58 -32.71
CA GLY A 250 -22.20 -7.25 -33.80
C GLY A 250 -21.49 -8.48 -34.37
N ASP A 251 -20.23 -8.74 -33.99
CA ASP A 251 -19.54 -9.95 -34.43
C ASP A 251 -20.09 -11.22 -33.72
N VAL A 252 -20.10 -12.31 -34.47
CA VAL A 252 -20.27 -13.66 -33.93
C VAL A 252 -18.96 -14.04 -33.21
N TYR A 253 -19.05 -14.34 -31.91
CA TYR A 253 -17.91 -14.68 -31.07
C TYR A 253 -18.21 -15.92 -30.20
N PRO A 254 -17.56 -17.06 -30.45
CA PRO A 254 -17.83 -18.29 -29.72
C PRO A 254 -17.52 -18.16 -28.21
N GLY A 255 -16.72 -17.18 -27.80
CA GLY A 255 -16.38 -16.91 -26.39
C GLY A 255 -17.49 -16.20 -25.59
N VAL A 256 -18.64 -15.83 -26.18
CA VAL A 256 -19.70 -15.09 -25.47
C VAL A 256 -20.18 -15.76 -24.18
N PRO A 257 -20.42 -17.08 -24.12
CA PRO A 257 -20.83 -17.72 -22.87
C PRO A 257 -19.79 -17.59 -21.75
N ARG A 258 -18.52 -17.88 -22.05
CA ARG A 258 -17.41 -17.74 -21.10
C ARG A 258 -17.19 -16.27 -20.69
N LEU A 259 -17.21 -15.34 -21.64
CA LEU A 259 -17.09 -13.91 -21.38
C LEU A 259 -18.20 -13.40 -20.44
N THR A 260 -19.44 -13.84 -20.68
CA THR A 260 -20.59 -13.50 -19.83
C THR A 260 -20.40 -13.99 -18.40
N GLN A 261 -19.99 -15.25 -18.24
CA GLN A 261 -19.71 -15.83 -16.93
C GLN A 261 -18.60 -15.06 -16.19
N LEU A 262 -17.47 -14.81 -16.86
CA LEU A 262 -16.33 -14.10 -16.29
C LEU A 262 -16.72 -12.68 -15.86
N LEU A 263 -17.30 -11.89 -16.77
CA LEU A 263 -17.64 -10.50 -16.47
C LEU A 263 -18.73 -10.36 -15.38
N ARG A 264 -19.65 -11.32 -15.25
CA ARG A 264 -20.60 -11.38 -14.12
C ARG A 264 -19.89 -11.69 -12.82
N SER A 265 -18.99 -12.68 -12.81
CA SER A 265 -18.29 -13.08 -11.59
C SER A 265 -17.43 -11.97 -11.00
N VAL A 266 -16.79 -11.16 -11.87
CA VAL A 266 -15.93 -10.05 -11.43
C VAL A 266 -16.65 -8.70 -11.32
N GLY A 267 -17.99 -8.67 -11.57
CA GLY A 267 -18.85 -7.50 -11.35
C GLY A 267 -18.90 -6.48 -12.51
N ASP A 268 -18.23 -6.73 -13.63
CA ASP A 268 -18.27 -5.82 -14.79
C ASP A 268 -19.60 -5.88 -15.55
N LEU A 269 -20.27 -7.05 -15.54
CA LEU A 269 -21.59 -7.26 -16.09
C LEU A 269 -22.59 -7.44 -14.93
N PRO A 270 -23.59 -6.56 -14.77
CA PRO A 270 -24.61 -6.69 -13.73
C PRO A 270 -25.34 -8.04 -13.80
N ALA A 271 -25.69 -8.61 -12.66
CA ALA A 271 -26.44 -9.87 -12.60
C ALA A 271 -27.81 -9.77 -13.33
N THR A 272 -28.41 -8.58 -13.32
CA THR A 272 -29.70 -8.27 -13.97
C THR A 272 -29.59 -8.03 -15.48
N ALA A 273 -28.36 -7.94 -16.03
CA ALA A 273 -28.17 -7.70 -17.45
C ALA A 273 -28.69 -8.89 -18.27
N ASN A 274 -29.57 -8.61 -19.24
CA ASN A 274 -30.12 -9.63 -20.11
C ASN A 274 -29.08 -10.00 -21.18
N VAL A 275 -28.52 -11.19 -21.07
CA VAL A 275 -27.74 -11.85 -22.12
C VAL A 275 -28.40 -13.20 -22.34
N PRO A 276 -29.08 -13.43 -23.48
CA PRO A 276 -29.81 -14.66 -23.72
C PRO A 276 -28.90 -15.90 -23.65
N ALA A 277 -29.45 -16.99 -23.12
CA ALA A 277 -28.71 -18.25 -23.09
C ALA A 277 -28.47 -18.74 -24.54
N GLY A 278 -27.23 -19.15 -24.83
CA GLY A 278 -26.82 -19.56 -26.18
C GLY A 278 -26.52 -18.40 -27.15
N GLU A 279 -26.53 -17.13 -26.66
CA GLU A 279 -26.11 -15.99 -27.44
C GLU A 279 -24.66 -16.17 -27.91
N SER A 280 -24.42 -15.94 -29.18
CA SER A 280 -23.09 -15.98 -29.79
C SER A 280 -22.67 -14.65 -30.41
N ILE A 281 -23.54 -13.64 -30.39
CA ILE A 281 -23.26 -12.30 -30.91
C ILE A 281 -22.74 -11.42 -29.79
N TYR A 282 -21.59 -10.81 -29.99
CA TYR A 282 -20.99 -9.86 -29.08
C TYR A 282 -21.67 -8.50 -29.20
N GLN A 283 -22.64 -8.17 -28.35
CA GLN A 283 -23.42 -6.94 -28.44
C GLN A 283 -24.02 -6.48 -27.10
N GLY A 284 -24.62 -5.30 -27.09
CA GLY A 284 -25.43 -4.77 -25.99
C GLY A 284 -24.65 -4.68 -24.69
N ALA A 285 -25.21 -5.19 -23.58
CA ALA A 285 -24.63 -5.11 -22.24
C ALA A 285 -23.21 -5.72 -22.14
N LEU A 286 -22.87 -6.69 -22.99
CA LEU A 286 -21.50 -7.27 -23.02
C LEU A 286 -20.46 -6.27 -23.49
N VAL A 287 -20.78 -5.40 -24.45
CA VAL A 287 -19.87 -4.34 -24.94
C VAL A 287 -19.58 -3.35 -23.81
N ASP A 288 -20.60 -2.95 -23.05
CA ASP A 288 -20.42 -2.03 -21.93
C ASP A 288 -19.68 -2.69 -20.76
N ALA A 289 -19.91 -3.97 -20.51
CA ALA A 289 -19.17 -4.75 -19.54
C ALA A 289 -17.68 -4.86 -19.90
N VAL A 290 -17.34 -5.07 -21.17
CA VAL A 290 -15.94 -5.05 -21.65
C VAL A 290 -15.33 -3.65 -21.49
N LYS A 291 -16.07 -2.57 -21.76
CA LYS A 291 -15.57 -1.20 -21.48
C LYS A 291 -15.30 -0.98 -19.98
N ASN A 292 -16.13 -1.51 -19.09
CA ASN A 292 -15.92 -1.44 -17.65
C ASN A 292 -14.64 -2.21 -17.26
N PHE A 293 -14.51 -3.43 -17.77
CA PHE A 293 -13.31 -4.25 -17.59
C PHE A 293 -12.04 -3.51 -18.07
N GLN A 294 -12.07 -2.94 -19.28
CA GLN A 294 -10.96 -2.17 -19.85
C GLN A 294 -10.57 -0.99 -18.94
N ARG A 295 -11.55 -0.20 -18.45
CA ARG A 295 -11.29 0.93 -17.53
C ARG A 295 -10.56 0.48 -16.26
N ARG A 296 -11.03 -0.60 -15.62
CA ARG A 296 -10.40 -1.07 -14.39
C ARG A 296 -9.08 -1.78 -14.61
N CYS A 297 -8.76 -2.17 -15.84
CA CYS A 297 -7.44 -2.65 -16.24
C CYS A 297 -6.53 -1.52 -16.80
N GLY A 298 -6.93 -0.24 -16.67
CA GLY A 298 -6.14 0.90 -17.13
C GLY A 298 -6.02 0.99 -18.64
N ARG A 299 -6.98 0.40 -19.40
CA ARG A 299 -7.03 0.42 -20.87
C ARG A 299 -8.01 1.49 -21.36
N ASP A 300 -7.87 1.83 -22.67
CA ASP A 300 -8.88 2.61 -23.37
C ASP A 300 -10.20 1.82 -23.44
N PRO A 301 -11.35 2.38 -22.97
CA PRO A 301 -12.63 1.68 -22.94
C PRO A 301 -13.31 1.63 -24.30
N SER A 302 -12.66 1.07 -25.30
CA SER A 302 -13.14 0.96 -26.67
C SER A 302 -14.31 -0.01 -26.85
N GLY A 303 -14.48 -0.96 -25.93
CA GLY A 303 -15.42 -2.07 -26.06
C GLY A 303 -14.99 -3.11 -27.10
N ARG A 304 -13.79 -3.02 -27.67
CA ARG A 304 -13.24 -4.00 -28.61
C ARG A 304 -12.46 -5.04 -27.84
N ILE A 305 -12.60 -6.31 -28.20
CA ILE A 305 -11.75 -7.38 -27.64
C ILE A 305 -10.59 -7.58 -28.62
N ASP A 306 -9.58 -6.73 -28.49
CA ASP A 306 -8.31 -6.87 -29.17
C ASP A 306 -7.37 -7.84 -28.45
N ALA A 307 -6.17 -8.06 -28.96
CA ALA A 307 -5.20 -8.98 -28.37
C ALA A 307 -4.84 -8.60 -26.93
N GLN A 308 -4.73 -7.30 -26.61
CA GLN A 308 -4.41 -6.85 -25.27
C GLN A 308 -5.59 -7.06 -24.30
N THR A 309 -6.79 -6.66 -24.67
CA THR A 309 -8.01 -6.87 -23.88
C THR A 309 -8.24 -8.37 -23.63
N LEU A 310 -8.03 -9.21 -24.64
CA LEU A 310 -8.14 -10.65 -24.49
C LEU A 310 -7.08 -11.23 -23.55
N SER A 311 -5.85 -10.77 -23.66
CA SER A 311 -4.78 -11.16 -22.73
C SER A 311 -5.14 -10.84 -21.28
N ASP A 312 -5.70 -9.65 -21.03
CA ASP A 312 -6.14 -9.22 -19.70
C ASP A 312 -7.33 -10.06 -19.18
N LEU A 313 -8.31 -10.38 -20.06
CA LEU A 313 -9.46 -11.24 -19.73
C LEU A 313 -9.04 -12.69 -19.44
N ASN A 314 -7.99 -13.17 -20.08
CA ASN A 314 -7.47 -14.53 -19.94
C ASN A 314 -6.47 -14.68 -18.78
N VAL A 315 -6.20 -13.62 -18.00
CA VAL A 315 -5.40 -13.75 -16.77
C VAL A 315 -6.19 -14.58 -15.76
N PRO A 316 -5.67 -15.75 -15.30
CA PRO A 316 -6.36 -16.58 -14.33
C PRO A 316 -6.69 -15.82 -13.04
N LEU A 317 -7.85 -16.07 -12.44
CA LEU A 317 -8.25 -15.40 -11.19
C LEU A 317 -7.28 -15.70 -10.04
N SER A 318 -6.64 -16.87 -10.02
CA SER A 318 -5.56 -17.18 -9.08
C SER A 318 -4.35 -16.24 -9.24
N ARG A 319 -4.03 -15.82 -10.46
CA ARG A 319 -2.98 -14.83 -10.71
C ARG A 319 -3.40 -13.43 -10.24
N ARG A 320 -4.68 -13.08 -10.35
CA ARG A 320 -5.23 -11.83 -9.78
C ARG A 320 -5.18 -11.85 -8.24
N VAL A 321 -5.50 -12.98 -7.61
CA VAL A 321 -5.31 -13.19 -6.17
C VAL A 321 -3.84 -12.95 -5.78
N ARG A 322 -2.89 -13.53 -6.54
CA ARG A 322 -1.47 -13.34 -6.28
C ARG A 322 -1.05 -11.87 -6.40
N GLN A 323 -1.52 -11.16 -7.41
CA GLN A 323 -1.28 -9.71 -7.60
C GLN A 323 -1.80 -8.88 -6.41
N MET A 324 -2.96 -9.25 -5.85
CA MET A 324 -3.48 -8.62 -4.62
C MET A 324 -2.59 -8.90 -3.40
N GLN A 325 -2.10 -10.14 -3.23
CA GLN A 325 -1.18 -10.51 -2.15
C GLN A 325 0.12 -9.69 -2.20
N LEU A 326 0.71 -9.51 -3.39
CA LEU A 326 1.91 -8.70 -3.59
C LEU A 326 1.65 -7.21 -3.28
N THR A 327 0.47 -6.71 -3.62
CA THR A 327 0.06 -5.35 -3.28
C THR A 327 -0.13 -5.19 -1.77
N LEU A 328 -0.73 -6.16 -1.08
CA LEU A 328 -0.90 -6.15 0.38
C LEU A 328 0.44 -6.19 1.11
N GLU A 329 1.41 -6.94 0.61
CA GLU A 329 2.78 -6.92 1.14
C GLU A 329 3.35 -5.48 1.11
N ARG A 330 3.18 -4.76 -0.01
CA ARG A 330 3.66 -3.37 -0.16
C ARG A 330 2.90 -2.37 0.72
N TRP A 331 1.62 -2.59 0.99
CA TRP A 331 0.87 -1.78 1.95
C TRP A 331 1.49 -1.81 3.36
N ARG A 332 2.04 -2.98 3.76
CA ARG A 332 2.69 -3.18 5.05
C ARG A 332 4.02 -2.44 5.18
N TRP A 333 4.65 -2.10 4.07
CA TRP A 333 5.90 -1.32 4.05
C TRP A 333 5.71 0.18 4.26
N LEU A 334 4.49 0.69 4.08
CA LEU A 334 4.25 2.13 4.21
C LEU A 334 4.53 2.61 5.63
N PRO A 335 5.18 3.77 5.79
CA PRO A 335 5.40 4.37 7.10
C PRO A 335 4.08 4.78 7.75
N ALA A 336 4.08 4.97 9.06
CA ALA A 336 2.96 5.58 9.75
C ALA A 336 2.76 7.02 9.25
N ILE A 337 1.57 7.35 8.77
CA ILE A 337 1.24 8.66 8.21
C ILE A 337 0.28 9.36 9.16
N SER A 338 0.74 10.44 9.78
CA SER A 338 -0.05 11.25 10.72
C SER A 338 -0.76 12.45 10.06
N GLN A 339 -0.42 12.76 8.81
CA GLN A 339 -0.97 13.89 8.06
C GLN A 339 -1.40 13.45 6.67
N PRO A 340 -2.42 14.11 6.06
CA PRO A 340 -2.87 13.79 4.71
C PRO A 340 -1.74 13.90 3.68
N PRO A 341 -1.41 12.82 2.97
CA PRO A 341 -0.30 12.78 2.01
C PRO A 341 -0.71 13.17 0.60
N VAL A 342 0.31 13.38 -0.25
CA VAL A 342 0.22 13.24 -1.70
C VAL A 342 0.80 11.87 -2.07
N VAL A 343 0.04 11.05 -2.78
CA VAL A 343 0.44 9.69 -3.18
C VAL A 343 0.43 9.59 -4.70
N ALA A 344 1.57 9.23 -5.29
CA ALA A 344 1.67 8.88 -6.70
C ALA A 344 1.85 7.36 -6.83
N ASN A 345 0.88 6.67 -7.45
CA ASN A 345 0.98 5.25 -7.75
C ASN A 345 1.48 5.04 -9.17
N ILE A 346 2.67 4.49 -9.29
CA ILE A 346 3.40 4.37 -10.56
C ILE A 346 2.63 3.50 -11.59
N PRO A 347 2.22 2.25 -11.30
CA PRO A 347 1.56 1.39 -12.29
C PRO A 347 0.19 1.92 -12.74
N GLU A 348 -0.48 2.69 -11.90
CA GLU A 348 -1.77 3.31 -12.19
C GLU A 348 -1.63 4.58 -13.02
N PHE A 349 -0.44 5.19 -13.06
CA PHE A 349 -0.19 6.52 -13.62
C PHE A 349 -1.09 7.60 -13.02
N ARG A 350 -1.29 7.55 -11.69
CA ARG A 350 -2.23 8.45 -11.01
C ARG A 350 -1.66 8.99 -9.70
N LEU A 351 -1.98 10.26 -9.46
CA LEU A 351 -1.70 10.93 -8.21
C LEU A 351 -3.02 11.20 -7.49
N ARG A 352 -2.99 11.03 -6.16
CA ARG A 352 -4.06 11.47 -5.24
C ARG A 352 -3.49 12.35 -4.15
N ALA A 353 -4.18 13.43 -3.84
CA ALA A 353 -3.97 14.19 -2.61
C ALA A 353 -5.15 13.94 -1.67
N TYR A 354 -4.86 13.71 -0.40
CA TYR A 354 -5.85 13.27 0.58
C TYR A 354 -6.27 14.41 1.53
N GLY A 355 -7.55 14.44 1.90
CA GLY A 355 -8.09 15.34 2.93
C GLY A 355 -7.79 14.86 4.36
N LYS A 356 -8.28 15.62 5.36
CA LYS A 356 -8.04 15.34 6.79
C LYS A 356 -8.48 13.95 7.23
N ASP A 357 -9.56 13.42 6.63
CA ASP A 357 -10.12 12.10 6.96
C ASP A 357 -9.58 11.00 6.02
N PHE A 358 -8.45 11.24 5.35
CA PHE A 358 -7.87 10.36 4.35
C PHE A 358 -8.81 10.03 3.15
N ASN A 359 -9.83 10.84 2.93
CA ASN A 359 -10.64 10.82 1.72
C ASN A 359 -9.90 11.50 0.58
N VAL A 360 -10.13 11.06 -0.66
CA VAL A 360 -9.49 11.65 -1.84
C VAL A 360 -10.03 13.06 -2.08
N ALA A 361 -9.17 14.08 -1.91
CA ALA A 361 -9.50 15.48 -2.16
C ALA A 361 -9.20 15.92 -3.59
N LEU A 362 -8.18 15.32 -4.21
CA LEU A 362 -7.77 15.61 -5.59
C LEU A 362 -7.22 14.34 -6.24
N THR A 363 -7.59 14.12 -7.49
CA THR A 363 -7.01 13.05 -8.32
C THR A 363 -6.65 13.58 -9.70
N MET A 364 -5.53 13.08 -10.26
CA MET A 364 -5.10 13.44 -11.61
C MET A 364 -4.24 12.35 -12.23
N ASN A 365 -4.13 12.37 -13.55
CA ASN A 365 -3.17 11.56 -14.27
C ASN A 365 -1.76 12.10 -14.06
N VAL A 366 -0.78 11.19 -14.11
CA VAL A 366 0.64 11.54 -14.11
C VAL A 366 1.40 10.80 -15.21
N VAL A 367 2.54 11.39 -15.61
CA VAL A 367 3.55 10.71 -16.43
C VAL A 367 4.72 10.39 -15.51
N VAL A 368 5.14 9.12 -15.50
CA VAL A 368 6.25 8.61 -14.69
C VAL A 368 7.46 8.26 -15.54
N GLY A 369 8.54 7.84 -14.93
CA GLY A 369 9.76 7.42 -15.60
C GLY A 369 9.57 6.22 -16.52
N LYS A 370 10.37 6.17 -17.59
CA LYS A 370 10.40 5.07 -18.55
C LYS A 370 11.15 3.88 -17.91
N ALA A 371 10.57 2.69 -18.02
CA ALA A 371 11.22 1.46 -17.59
C ALA A 371 12.62 1.28 -18.19
N TYR A 372 13.48 0.59 -17.45
CA TYR A 372 14.86 0.26 -17.82
C TYR A 372 15.79 1.48 -17.92
N GLY A 373 16.13 2.02 -16.75
CA GLY A 373 17.19 3.02 -16.58
C GLY A 373 16.71 4.45 -16.34
N HIS A 374 15.39 4.68 -16.38
CA HIS A 374 14.77 5.96 -16.03
C HIS A 374 13.55 5.78 -15.13
N ASP A 375 13.52 4.69 -14.39
CA ASP A 375 12.41 4.34 -13.51
C ASP A 375 12.17 5.44 -12.46
N THR A 376 10.92 5.75 -12.19
CA THR A 376 10.59 6.55 -11.01
C THR A 376 10.79 5.68 -9.77
N PRO A 377 11.68 6.04 -8.84
CA PRO A 377 11.94 5.24 -7.64
C PRO A 377 10.73 5.23 -6.69
N VAL A 378 10.60 4.17 -5.92
CA VAL A 378 9.59 4.02 -4.86
C VAL A 378 10.19 4.48 -3.53
N PHE A 379 9.64 5.53 -2.94
CA PHE A 379 10.13 6.11 -1.68
C PHE A 379 9.08 7.00 -1.01
N SER A 380 9.35 7.38 0.23
CA SER A 380 8.60 8.40 0.97
C SER A 380 9.50 9.57 1.32
N ASP A 381 8.97 10.79 1.25
CA ASP A 381 9.66 12.02 1.66
C ASP A 381 8.62 13.09 2.04
N THR A 382 9.09 14.31 2.25
CA THR A 382 8.26 15.43 2.67
C THR A 382 8.41 16.62 1.72
N MET A 383 7.31 17.05 1.12
CA MET A 383 7.27 18.27 0.30
C MET A 383 7.45 19.50 1.17
N LYS A 384 8.43 20.34 0.82
CA LYS A 384 8.84 21.51 1.61
C LYS A 384 8.51 22.84 0.95
N TYR A 385 8.55 22.89 -0.37
CA TYR A 385 8.28 24.14 -1.09
C TYR A 385 7.82 23.90 -2.53
N VAL A 386 7.23 24.92 -3.10
CA VAL A 386 6.81 25.03 -4.50
C VAL A 386 7.65 26.11 -5.18
N VAL A 387 8.01 25.90 -6.44
CA VAL A 387 8.68 26.90 -7.26
C VAL A 387 7.83 27.19 -8.49
N PHE A 388 7.30 28.40 -8.60
CA PHE A 388 6.64 28.90 -9.79
C PHE A 388 7.68 29.40 -10.78
N ARG A 389 7.41 29.24 -12.08
CA ARG A 389 8.31 29.64 -13.19
C ARG A 389 9.75 29.15 -12.99
N PRO A 390 9.94 27.84 -12.74
CA PRO A 390 11.25 27.32 -12.39
C PRO A 390 12.25 27.41 -13.54
N TYR A 391 13.52 27.62 -13.21
CA TYR A 391 14.59 27.14 -14.07
C TYR A 391 14.63 25.62 -14.03
N TRP A 392 15.02 25.00 -15.15
CA TRP A 392 15.35 23.58 -15.18
C TRP A 392 16.87 23.41 -15.34
N ASP A 393 17.53 23.06 -14.25
CA ASP A 393 18.92 22.60 -14.29
C ASP A 393 18.94 21.19 -14.82
N VAL A 394 19.46 21.02 -16.03
CA VAL A 394 19.40 19.73 -16.74
C VAL A 394 20.38 18.74 -16.11
N PRO A 395 19.92 17.53 -15.74
CA PRO A 395 20.80 16.50 -15.20
C PRO A 395 21.96 16.17 -16.15
N PRO A 396 23.17 15.91 -15.62
CA PRO A 396 24.34 15.58 -16.44
C PRO A 396 24.18 14.39 -17.38
N SER A 397 23.35 13.40 -16.99
CA SER A 397 23.01 12.25 -17.83
C SER A 397 22.24 12.67 -19.09
N ILE A 398 21.25 13.55 -18.96
CA ILE A 398 20.46 14.09 -20.07
C ILE A 398 21.33 15.02 -20.93
N ILE A 399 22.18 15.84 -20.31
CA ILE A 399 23.10 16.70 -21.06
C ILE A 399 23.96 15.85 -21.99
N ARG A 400 24.64 14.83 -21.46
CA ARG A 400 25.55 13.99 -22.24
C ARG A 400 24.84 13.06 -23.22
N GLY A 401 23.74 12.43 -22.77
CA GLY A 401 23.04 11.41 -23.55
C GLY A 401 22.16 11.97 -24.65
N GLU A 402 21.57 13.16 -24.45
CA GLU A 402 20.57 13.71 -25.35
C GLU A 402 20.95 15.08 -25.91
N LEU A 403 21.23 16.07 -25.04
CA LEU A 403 21.38 17.44 -25.51
C LEU A 403 22.67 17.64 -26.32
N VAL A 404 23.79 17.08 -25.88
CA VAL A 404 25.07 17.20 -26.59
C VAL A 404 24.99 16.63 -28.02
N PRO A 405 24.38 15.46 -28.31
CA PRO A 405 24.15 15.00 -29.67
C PRO A 405 23.25 15.93 -30.50
N HIS A 406 22.23 16.53 -29.90
CA HIS A 406 21.35 17.48 -30.60
C HIS A 406 22.07 18.79 -30.93
N ILE A 407 22.83 19.35 -29.99
CA ILE A 407 23.62 20.58 -30.17
C ILE A 407 24.70 20.38 -31.25
N ALA A 408 25.33 19.21 -31.30
CA ALA A 408 26.34 18.90 -32.31
C ALA A 408 25.76 18.88 -33.75
N ARG A 409 24.49 18.56 -33.90
CA ARG A 409 23.77 18.56 -35.20
C ARG A 409 23.13 19.91 -35.54
N ASP A 410 22.69 20.65 -34.53
CA ASP A 410 22.04 21.96 -34.67
C ASP A 410 22.64 22.92 -33.61
N PRO A 411 23.66 23.71 -33.96
CA PRO A 411 24.31 24.64 -33.02
C PRO A 411 23.37 25.67 -32.39
N ASP A 412 22.23 25.95 -33.02
CA ASP A 412 21.21 26.89 -32.53
C ASP A 412 20.16 26.20 -31.65
N TYR A 413 20.27 24.91 -31.40
CA TYR A 413 19.31 24.11 -30.62
C TYR A 413 19.01 24.73 -29.25
N LEU A 414 20.03 25.24 -28.55
CA LEU A 414 19.89 25.86 -27.24
C LEU A 414 18.98 27.09 -27.31
N ALA A 415 19.23 28.01 -28.25
CA ALA A 415 18.42 29.22 -28.42
C ALA A 415 16.96 28.88 -28.78
N LYS A 416 16.78 27.95 -29.72
CA LYS A 416 15.43 27.49 -30.16
C LYS A 416 14.62 26.91 -29.02
N LYS A 417 15.24 26.29 -28.03
CA LYS A 417 14.59 25.60 -26.89
C LYS A 417 14.65 26.38 -25.57
N GLY A 418 15.25 27.61 -25.57
CA GLY A 418 15.35 28.44 -24.37
C GLY A 418 16.37 27.96 -23.35
N PHE A 419 17.37 27.19 -23.80
CA PHE A 419 18.49 26.78 -22.96
C PHE A 419 19.63 27.81 -22.94
N VAL A 420 20.39 27.79 -21.86
CA VAL A 420 21.67 28.49 -21.72
C VAL A 420 22.73 27.53 -21.16
N VAL A 421 23.98 27.76 -21.52
CA VAL A 421 25.13 27.09 -20.91
C VAL A 421 25.56 27.89 -19.70
N VAL A 422 25.78 27.22 -18.57
CA VAL A 422 26.19 27.84 -17.31
C VAL A 422 27.44 27.15 -16.75
N ASP A 423 28.23 27.89 -15.98
CA ASP A 423 29.33 27.35 -15.18
C ASP A 423 28.81 26.75 -13.84
N SER A 424 29.72 26.26 -13.01
CA SER A 424 29.40 25.71 -11.68
C SER A 424 28.85 26.74 -10.71
N ARG A 425 29.01 28.04 -10.98
CA ARG A 425 28.47 29.15 -10.18
C ARG A 425 27.16 29.69 -10.77
N GLN A 426 26.60 29.00 -11.77
CA GLN A 426 25.37 29.37 -12.47
C GLN A 426 25.48 30.66 -13.32
N ASN A 427 26.67 31.15 -13.62
CA ASN A 427 26.85 32.26 -14.55
C ASN A 427 26.65 31.77 -15.99
N VAL A 428 25.98 32.58 -16.81
CA VAL A 428 25.71 32.26 -18.22
C VAL A 428 27.01 32.41 -19.01
N VAL A 429 27.46 31.31 -19.60
CA VAL A 429 28.64 31.23 -20.46
C VAL A 429 28.29 31.39 -21.94
N ALA A 430 27.15 30.78 -22.34
CA ALA A 430 26.61 30.89 -23.70
C ALA A 430 25.08 30.82 -23.71
N SER A 431 24.44 31.60 -24.58
CA SER A 431 22.97 31.66 -24.72
C SER A 431 22.47 31.51 -26.16
N GLY A 432 23.37 31.24 -27.10
CA GLY A 432 23.09 31.09 -28.54
C GLY A 432 23.82 29.90 -29.14
N THR A 433 24.49 30.16 -30.30
CA THR A 433 25.28 29.17 -31.00
C THR A 433 26.44 28.67 -30.13
N VAL A 434 26.64 27.36 -30.07
CA VAL A 434 27.61 26.71 -29.21
C VAL A 434 28.88 26.38 -30.01
N THR A 435 30.03 26.83 -29.51
CA THR A 435 31.34 26.50 -30.11
C THR A 435 31.76 25.06 -29.82
N SER A 436 32.66 24.51 -30.61
CA SER A 436 33.23 23.17 -30.38
C SER A 436 33.91 23.05 -29.02
N GLU A 437 34.52 24.13 -28.52
CA GLU A 437 35.15 24.16 -27.19
C GLU A 437 34.09 24.03 -26.08
N VAL A 438 33.03 24.82 -26.11
CA VAL A 438 31.89 24.73 -25.15
C VAL A 438 31.25 23.36 -25.18
N LEU A 439 31.07 22.78 -26.39
CA LEU A 439 30.53 21.43 -26.54
C LEU A 439 31.47 20.38 -25.90
N GLY A 440 32.78 20.53 -26.03
CA GLY A 440 33.80 19.71 -25.37
C GLY A 440 33.71 19.79 -23.84
N GLN A 441 33.53 21.00 -23.30
CA GLN A 441 33.37 21.22 -21.86
C GLN A 441 32.07 20.65 -21.30
N LEU A 442 30.96 20.70 -22.06
CA LEU A 442 29.69 20.04 -21.71
C LEU A 442 29.84 18.51 -21.65
N ARG A 443 30.54 17.90 -22.64
CA ARG A 443 30.84 16.45 -22.62
C ARG A 443 31.68 16.07 -21.42
N ALA A 444 32.65 16.90 -21.05
CA ALA A 444 33.54 16.71 -19.91
C ALA A 444 32.86 16.98 -18.55
N GLY A 445 31.62 17.51 -18.53
CA GLY A 445 30.89 17.86 -17.30
C GLY A 445 31.45 19.06 -16.56
N ARG A 446 32.22 19.95 -17.24
CA ARG A 446 32.75 21.20 -16.68
C ARG A 446 31.80 22.37 -16.83
N LEU A 447 30.92 22.31 -17.83
CA LEU A 447 29.79 23.22 -18.02
C LEU A 447 28.49 22.45 -17.94
N PHE A 448 27.40 23.17 -17.64
CA PHE A 448 26.05 22.65 -17.45
C PHE A 448 25.06 23.35 -18.38
N ILE A 449 23.88 22.77 -18.53
CA ILE A 449 22.80 23.38 -19.29
C ILE A 449 21.63 23.68 -18.34
N ARG A 450 21.11 24.89 -18.47
CA ARG A 450 19.92 25.36 -17.76
C ARG A 450 18.87 25.83 -18.76
N GLN A 451 17.60 25.45 -18.57
CA GLN A 451 16.48 25.99 -19.34
C GLN A 451 15.85 27.15 -18.59
N LYS A 452 15.62 28.25 -19.31
CA LYS A 452 14.95 29.44 -18.74
C LYS A 452 13.47 29.17 -18.50
N PRO A 453 12.83 29.89 -17.53
CA PRO A 453 11.39 29.97 -17.43
C PRO A 453 10.75 30.34 -18.77
N GLY A 454 9.61 29.75 -19.10
CA GLY A 454 8.93 30.05 -20.36
C GLY A 454 8.03 28.91 -20.83
N PRO A 455 7.26 29.12 -21.90
CA PRO A 455 6.28 28.13 -22.38
C PRO A 455 6.92 26.84 -22.92
N LYS A 456 8.23 26.88 -23.24
CA LYS A 456 8.99 25.72 -23.70
C LYS A 456 9.74 24.98 -22.58
N ASN A 457 9.67 25.49 -21.32
CA ASN A 457 10.38 24.87 -20.20
C ASN A 457 9.82 23.46 -19.94
N ALA A 458 10.69 22.48 -19.86
CA ALA A 458 10.29 21.08 -19.65
C ALA A 458 9.57 20.85 -18.30
N LEU A 459 9.80 21.72 -17.31
CA LEU A 459 9.13 21.67 -16.02
C LEU A 459 7.80 22.46 -16.00
N GLY A 460 7.40 23.06 -17.14
CA GLY A 460 6.21 23.89 -17.24
C GLY A 460 6.29 25.14 -16.34
N SER A 461 5.18 25.51 -15.71
CA SER A 461 5.02 26.73 -14.93
C SER A 461 5.18 26.54 -13.41
N VAL A 462 5.26 25.30 -12.92
CA VAL A 462 5.40 25.02 -11.48
C VAL A 462 6.09 23.68 -11.19
N LYS A 463 6.88 23.68 -10.12
CA LYS A 463 7.63 22.53 -9.61
C LYS A 463 7.37 22.37 -8.11
N PHE A 464 7.10 21.16 -7.66
CA PHE A 464 6.85 20.78 -6.27
C PHE A 464 8.05 19.99 -5.74
N VAL A 465 8.69 20.45 -4.68
CA VAL A 465 9.98 19.95 -4.23
C VAL A 465 9.89 19.28 -2.88
N PHE A 466 10.27 18.02 -2.85
CA PHE A 466 10.51 17.17 -1.69
C PHE A 466 11.96 16.68 -1.80
N PRO A 467 12.91 17.30 -1.07
CA PRO A 467 14.33 17.03 -1.22
C PRO A 467 14.64 15.57 -0.90
N ASN A 468 15.21 14.84 -1.86
CA ASN A 468 15.52 13.42 -1.77
C ASN A 468 16.81 13.08 -2.52
N SER A 469 17.39 11.90 -2.24
CA SER A 469 18.64 11.44 -2.86
C SER A 469 18.53 11.08 -4.35
N TYR A 470 17.32 10.92 -4.86
CA TYR A 470 17.04 10.56 -6.26
C TYR A 470 16.92 11.77 -7.18
N ASN A 471 16.87 12.99 -6.63
CA ASN A 471 16.56 14.22 -7.37
C ASN A 471 15.22 14.17 -8.13
N VAL A 472 14.25 13.43 -7.62
CA VAL A 472 12.90 13.34 -8.16
C VAL A 472 12.02 14.44 -7.58
N TYR A 473 11.19 15.03 -8.41
CA TYR A 473 10.20 16.04 -8.04
C TYR A 473 8.96 15.90 -8.92
N MET A 474 7.88 16.54 -8.53
CA MET A 474 6.66 16.67 -9.35
C MET A 474 6.66 18.02 -10.05
N HIS A 475 6.17 18.08 -11.29
CA HIS A 475 6.18 19.32 -12.06
C HIS A 475 5.12 19.35 -13.16
N ASP A 476 4.81 20.54 -13.62
CA ASP A 476 4.02 20.80 -14.82
C ASP A 476 4.75 20.37 -16.10
N THR A 477 4.09 20.43 -17.26
CA THR A 477 4.68 20.03 -18.54
C THR A 477 4.10 20.84 -19.70
N PRO A 478 4.93 21.18 -20.72
CA PRO A 478 4.44 21.77 -21.96
C PRO A 478 3.84 20.74 -22.95
N ALA A 479 3.75 19.47 -22.55
CA ALA A 479 3.29 18.34 -23.38
C ALA A 479 2.08 17.63 -22.74
N PRO A 480 0.90 18.30 -22.66
CA PRO A 480 -0.29 17.73 -22.01
C PRO A 480 -0.91 16.55 -22.77
N GLU A 481 -0.60 16.38 -24.04
CA GLU A 481 -1.09 15.28 -24.89
C GLU A 481 -0.71 13.88 -24.36
N PHE A 482 0.32 13.77 -23.54
CA PHE A 482 0.70 12.50 -22.92
C PHE A 482 -0.34 11.99 -21.91
N PHE A 483 -1.13 12.86 -21.30
CA PHE A 483 -2.14 12.46 -20.33
C PHE A 483 -3.34 11.75 -20.96
N ALA A 484 -3.57 11.92 -22.25
CA ALA A 484 -4.60 11.19 -23.00
C ALA A 484 -4.26 9.72 -23.28
N LYS A 485 -2.99 9.33 -23.08
CA LYS A 485 -2.55 7.95 -23.31
C LYS A 485 -2.89 7.06 -22.10
N SER A 486 -3.22 5.80 -22.35
CA SER A 486 -3.43 4.79 -21.28
C SER A 486 -2.12 4.45 -20.58
N ARG A 487 -1.02 4.26 -21.31
CA ARG A 487 0.33 4.06 -20.77
C ARG A 487 1.11 5.38 -20.77
N ARG A 488 1.70 5.73 -19.63
CA ARG A 488 2.30 7.06 -19.40
C ARG A 488 3.68 7.02 -18.73
N ASP A 489 4.51 6.06 -19.11
CA ASP A 489 5.92 5.94 -18.67
C ASP A 489 6.87 6.58 -19.71
N PHE A 490 6.96 7.91 -19.72
CA PHE A 490 7.71 8.67 -20.72
C PHE A 490 8.74 9.66 -20.16
N SER A 491 8.85 9.81 -18.83
CA SER A 491 9.78 10.74 -18.23
C SER A 491 11.15 10.09 -17.95
N HIS A 492 12.09 10.90 -17.45
CA HIS A 492 13.40 10.45 -16.97
C HIS A 492 13.43 10.21 -15.44
N GLY A 493 12.28 9.86 -14.85
CA GLY A 493 12.14 9.56 -13.43
C GLY A 493 11.28 10.58 -12.67
N CYS A 494 11.27 11.87 -13.04
CA CYS A 494 10.39 12.88 -12.44
C CYS A 494 8.92 12.66 -12.85
N ILE A 495 7.99 13.16 -12.04
CA ILE A 495 6.55 12.97 -12.21
C ILE A 495 5.93 14.22 -12.83
N ARG A 496 5.37 14.09 -14.05
CA ARG A 496 4.64 15.17 -14.71
C ARG A 496 3.17 15.13 -14.30
N LEU A 497 2.58 16.29 -14.08
CA LEU A 497 1.24 16.48 -13.52
C LEU A 497 0.26 16.97 -14.58
N GLU A 498 -0.93 16.35 -14.64
CA GLU A 498 -2.03 16.79 -15.51
C GLU A 498 -2.69 18.08 -15.02
N LYS A 499 -2.79 18.25 -13.69
CA LYS A 499 -3.51 19.39 -13.04
C LYS A 499 -2.61 20.11 -12.04
N PRO A 500 -1.50 20.72 -12.50
CA PRO A 500 -0.51 21.31 -11.59
C PRO A 500 -1.05 22.50 -10.80
N ALA A 501 -1.95 23.31 -11.37
CA ALA A 501 -2.58 24.45 -10.68
C ALA A 501 -3.49 23.97 -9.53
N GLU A 502 -4.26 22.90 -9.73
CA GLU A 502 -5.11 22.33 -8.69
C GLU A 502 -4.25 21.74 -7.55
N LEU A 503 -3.13 21.08 -7.89
CA LEU A 503 -2.20 20.58 -6.88
C LEU A 503 -1.56 21.75 -6.11
N ALA A 504 -1.18 22.83 -6.78
CA ALA A 504 -0.64 24.02 -6.13
C ALA A 504 -1.64 24.63 -5.14
N ALA A 505 -2.92 24.72 -5.53
CA ALA A 505 -3.98 25.23 -4.65
C ALA A 505 -4.17 24.31 -3.42
N TRP A 506 -4.13 22.99 -3.62
CA TRP A 506 -4.25 22.04 -2.53
C TRP A 506 -3.03 22.08 -1.60
N VAL A 507 -1.81 22.16 -2.15
CA VAL A 507 -0.55 22.21 -1.39
C VAL A 507 -0.40 23.49 -0.59
N LEU A 508 -0.79 24.64 -1.17
CA LEU A 508 -0.66 25.96 -0.56
C LEU A 508 -1.90 26.40 0.24
N ARG A 509 -2.88 25.52 0.46
CA ARG A 509 -4.14 25.84 1.16
C ARG A 509 -3.97 26.42 2.56
N ASP A 510 -2.86 26.09 3.23
CA ASP A 510 -2.51 26.57 4.57
C ASP A 510 -1.54 27.78 4.53
N ASN A 511 -1.12 28.23 3.34
CA ASN A 511 -0.24 29.37 3.16
C ASN A 511 -1.06 30.66 3.02
N PRO A 512 -0.90 31.66 3.92
CA PRO A 512 -1.66 32.88 3.84
C PRO A 512 -1.46 33.63 2.51
N GLY A 513 -2.56 34.12 1.93
CA GLY A 513 -2.53 34.87 0.67
C GLY A 513 -2.39 34.05 -0.62
N TRP A 514 -2.25 32.73 -0.54
CA TRP A 514 -2.14 31.83 -1.70
C TRP A 514 -3.51 31.25 -2.08
N ASN A 515 -4.29 32.02 -2.82
CA ASN A 515 -5.54 31.56 -3.43
C ASN A 515 -5.33 31.22 -4.92
N ALA A 516 -6.39 30.76 -5.59
CA ALA A 516 -6.34 30.34 -6.99
C ALA A 516 -5.87 31.46 -7.95
N ASP A 517 -6.27 32.72 -7.69
CA ASP A 517 -5.86 33.87 -8.49
C ASP A 517 -4.37 34.17 -8.33
N ARG A 518 -3.86 34.18 -7.09
CA ARG A 518 -2.42 34.36 -6.82
C ARG A 518 -1.58 33.26 -7.48
N ILE A 519 -2.03 32.00 -7.40
CA ILE A 519 -1.37 30.86 -8.05
C ILE A 519 -1.33 31.08 -9.56
N ARG A 520 -2.45 31.46 -10.18
CA ARG A 520 -2.51 31.73 -11.62
C ARG A 520 -1.55 32.86 -12.03
N VAL A 521 -1.49 33.93 -11.25
CA VAL A 521 -0.54 35.04 -11.49
C VAL A 521 0.91 34.52 -11.40
N ALA A 522 1.26 33.77 -10.37
CA ALA A 522 2.60 33.23 -10.17
C ALA A 522 3.01 32.25 -11.29
N MET A 523 2.09 31.39 -11.76
CA MET A 523 2.33 30.48 -12.88
C MET A 523 2.58 31.17 -14.22
N ASN A 524 2.05 32.39 -14.40
CA ASN A 524 2.20 33.20 -15.63
C ASN A 524 3.20 34.34 -15.49
N GLY A 525 3.87 34.47 -14.34
CA GLY A 525 4.90 35.51 -14.12
C GLY A 525 6.15 35.30 -14.98
N ASP A 526 7.07 36.28 -14.93
CA ASP A 526 8.30 36.28 -15.72
C ASP A 526 9.51 35.74 -14.96
N VAL A 527 9.46 35.78 -13.64
CA VAL A 527 10.58 35.42 -12.75
C VAL A 527 10.22 34.24 -11.84
N PRO A 528 11.20 33.42 -11.46
CA PRO A 528 10.98 32.34 -10.49
C PRO A 528 10.53 32.89 -9.13
N GLU A 529 9.53 32.24 -8.53
CA GLU A 529 9.06 32.53 -7.19
C GLU A 529 9.01 31.22 -6.38
N GLN A 530 9.81 31.13 -5.31
CA GLN A 530 9.79 29.99 -4.39
C GLN A 530 8.89 30.30 -3.20
N VAL A 531 8.03 29.36 -2.85
CA VAL A 531 7.09 29.44 -1.73
C VAL A 531 7.31 28.24 -0.81
N ASN A 532 7.80 28.51 0.39
CA ASN A 532 7.92 27.46 1.41
C ASN A 532 6.54 27.15 1.97
N LEU A 533 6.27 25.86 2.20
CA LEU A 533 5.01 25.43 2.80
C LEU A 533 4.99 25.77 4.28
N THR A 534 3.91 26.40 4.74
CA THR A 534 3.66 26.64 6.17
C THR A 534 3.64 25.29 6.92
N ARG A 535 3.12 24.26 6.29
CA ARG A 535 3.09 22.89 6.82
C ARG A 535 3.64 21.93 5.77
N PRO A 536 4.80 21.30 6.01
CA PRO A 536 5.33 20.29 5.10
C PRO A 536 4.34 19.13 4.91
N ILE A 537 4.31 18.54 3.70
CA ILE A 537 3.31 17.55 3.31
C ILE A 537 4.01 16.22 3.00
N PRO A 538 3.56 15.09 3.60
CA PRO A 538 4.08 13.77 3.24
C PRO A 538 3.83 13.45 1.77
N VAL A 539 4.86 12.94 1.09
CA VAL A 539 4.80 12.47 -0.29
C VAL A 539 5.17 10.99 -0.31
N LEU A 540 4.31 10.19 -0.93
CA LEU A 540 4.54 8.77 -1.12
C LEU A 540 4.55 8.48 -2.62
N ILE A 541 5.64 7.95 -3.12
CA ILE A 541 5.72 7.38 -4.45
C ILE A 541 5.69 5.86 -4.27
N VAL A 542 4.60 5.24 -4.70
CA VAL A 542 4.28 3.84 -4.40
C VAL A 542 4.15 3.01 -5.68
N TYR A 543 4.20 1.69 -5.51
CA TYR A 543 4.04 0.74 -6.59
C TYR A 543 2.97 -0.30 -6.24
N GLY A 544 1.72 0.03 -6.52
CA GLY A 544 0.58 -0.86 -6.31
C GLY A 544 -0.03 -1.26 -7.66
N THR A 545 0.08 -2.54 -8.02
CA THR A 545 -0.51 -3.10 -9.24
C THR A 545 -1.98 -3.45 -9.08
N VAL A 546 -2.51 -3.37 -7.85
CA VAL A 546 -3.94 -3.45 -7.54
C VAL A 546 -4.36 -2.22 -6.74
N VAL A 547 -5.48 -1.63 -7.12
CA VAL A 547 -6.12 -0.53 -6.39
C VAL A 547 -7.59 -0.85 -6.22
N VAL A 548 -8.08 -0.79 -4.97
CA VAL A 548 -9.50 -0.92 -4.66
C VAL A 548 -10.04 0.45 -4.25
N LEU A 549 -10.92 1.01 -5.07
CA LEU A 549 -11.49 2.33 -4.87
C LEU A 549 -12.57 2.32 -3.78
N GLU A 550 -13.15 3.49 -3.49
CA GLU A 550 -14.16 3.66 -2.44
C GLU A 550 -15.48 2.94 -2.78
N ASP A 551 -15.79 2.78 -4.06
CA ASP A 551 -16.93 2.03 -4.58
C ASP A 551 -16.76 0.50 -4.55
N GLY A 552 -15.59 0.02 -4.08
CA GLY A 552 -15.24 -1.41 -4.03
C GLY A 552 -14.75 -1.98 -5.37
N VAL A 553 -14.69 -1.18 -6.43
CA VAL A 553 -14.20 -1.63 -7.75
C VAL A 553 -12.70 -1.92 -7.67
N VAL A 554 -12.33 -3.11 -8.12
CA VAL A 554 -10.94 -3.58 -8.13
C VAL A 554 -10.29 -3.26 -9.47
N HIS A 555 -9.24 -2.47 -9.43
CA HIS A 555 -8.43 -2.13 -10.58
C HIS A 555 -7.14 -2.93 -10.60
N PHE A 556 -6.75 -3.41 -11.79
CA PHE A 556 -5.51 -4.15 -12.01
C PHE A 556 -4.67 -3.42 -13.05
N TYR A 557 -3.39 -3.24 -12.75
CA TYR A 557 -2.44 -2.52 -13.62
C TYR A 557 -1.25 -3.41 -13.96
N ASP A 558 -0.58 -3.11 -15.07
CA ASP A 558 0.61 -3.83 -15.50
C ASP A 558 1.77 -3.62 -14.54
N ASP A 559 2.60 -4.64 -14.37
CA ASP A 559 3.89 -4.57 -13.67
C ASP A 559 4.95 -3.94 -14.58
N ILE A 560 4.83 -2.62 -14.81
CA ILE A 560 5.63 -1.90 -15.84
C ILE A 560 7.13 -1.88 -15.59
N TYR A 561 7.57 -2.07 -14.33
CA TYR A 561 8.99 -2.12 -13.92
C TYR A 561 9.45 -3.51 -13.48
N GLY A 562 8.57 -4.52 -13.49
CA GLY A 562 8.91 -5.88 -13.07
C GLY A 562 9.02 -6.08 -11.55
N HIS A 563 8.50 -5.14 -10.75
CA HIS A 563 8.58 -5.22 -9.29
C HIS A 563 7.70 -6.30 -8.67
N ASP A 564 6.59 -6.71 -9.31
CA ASP A 564 5.79 -7.86 -8.86
C ASP A 564 6.60 -9.14 -9.00
N ALA A 565 7.25 -9.33 -10.15
CA ALA A 565 8.10 -10.49 -10.40
C ALA A 565 9.30 -10.56 -9.43
N ALA A 566 9.92 -9.40 -9.13
CA ALA A 566 11.03 -9.31 -8.17
C ALA A 566 10.59 -9.67 -6.74
N LEU A 567 9.44 -9.15 -6.30
CA LEU A 567 8.87 -9.46 -4.98
C LEU A 567 8.46 -10.94 -4.88
N GLU A 568 7.83 -11.47 -5.92
CA GLU A 568 7.44 -12.88 -5.97
C GLU A 568 8.65 -13.81 -5.81
N LYS A 569 9.76 -13.50 -6.49
CA LYS A 569 11.03 -14.21 -6.36
C LYS A 569 11.63 -14.09 -4.95
N ALA A 570 11.50 -12.93 -4.30
CA ALA A 570 11.97 -12.73 -2.94
C ALA A 570 11.14 -13.57 -1.94
N LEU A 571 9.80 -13.52 -2.05
CA LEU A 571 8.89 -14.29 -1.19
C LEU A 571 9.02 -15.80 -1.35
N ALA A 572 9.41 -16.28 -2.53
CA ALA A 572 9.61 -17.72 -2.78
C ALA A 572 10.80 -18.33 -2.01
N LYS A 573 11.69 -17.51 -1.45
CA LYS A 573 12.85 -18.01 -0.67
C LYS A 573 12.46 -18.58 0.69
N GLY A 574 11.36 -18.11 1.28
CA GLY A 574 10.93 -18.49 2.63
C GLY A 574 11.78 -17.88 3.75
N TYR A 575 11.44 -18.26 5.00
CA TYR A 575 12.17 -17.76 6.17
C TYR A 575 13.54 -18.43 6.34
N PRO A 576 14.50 -17.70 6.98
CA PRO A 576 14.40 -16.30 7.39
C PRO A 576 14.49 -15.35 6.20
N TYR A 577 13.66 -14.32 6.20
CA TYR A 577 13.81 -13.24 5.23
C TYR A 577 14.89 -12.25 5.73
N PRO A 578 15.84 -11.83 4.87
CA PRO A 578 16.86 -10.87 5.29
C PRO A 578 16.22 -9.51 5.59
N TRP A 579 16.53 -8.98 6.77
CA TRP A 579 16.06 -7.68 7.26
C TRP A 579 17.21 -6.69 7.49
#